data_c3942aa900943d9ea4f81641fc9ca46a
#
_entry.id   c3942aa900943d9ea4f81641fc9ca46a
#
_cell.length_a   1.000
_cell.length_b   1.000
_cell.length_c   1.000
_cell.angle_alpha   90.00
_cell.angle_beta   90.00
_cell.angle_gamma   90.00
#
_symmetry.space_group_name_H-M   'P 1'
#
loop_
_entity.id
_entity.type
_entity.pdbx_description
1 polymer ?
#
loop_
_entity_poly.entity_id
_entity_poly.type
_entity_poly.pdbx_seq_one_letter_code
_entity_poly.pdbx_strand_id
1 'polypeptide(L)'
;MRIGLGWDSHAFKPGVPLRIGGVAFDHPAGLAGHSDGDVLLHAITDALLGAVAAGDIGTFFPPGDSRWKDADSALFLRTALEEVQHAGFRIANVDTTLVLAAPKIGPVAEKLRERVAELLRISPRAVGIKAKTPEGLNQDDVAVAHAVVLLESFDGQESAAQLTATAEPHAEESTAQTRMDDVVRKLVGDSDAGPVRKPAFNTDDIT
;
A
#
# COMPACT_ATOMS: atom_id res chain seq x y z
N MET A 1 8.00 19.04 -0.15
CA MET A 1 7.02 18.21 -0.91
C MET A 1 7.69 16.95 -1.43
N ARG A 2 6.98 15.82 -1.47
CA ARG A 2 7.43 14.54 -2.07
C ARG A 2 6.30 13.93 -2.89
N ILE A 3 6.64 13.15 -3.90
CA ILE A 3 5.69 12.43 -4.76
C ILE A 3 6.03 10.94 -4.65
N GLY A 4 5.00 10.10 -4.55
CA GLY A 4 5.12 8.66 -4.66
C GLY A 4 4.20 8.12 -5.75
N LEU A 5 4.65 7.09 -6.44
CA LEU A 5 3.89 6.30 -7.40
C LEU A 5 3.80 4.88 -6.88
N GLY A 6 2.58 4.34 -6.84
CA GLY A 6 2.33 2.94 -6.54
C GLY A 6 1.55 2.27 -7.68
N TRP A 7 1.82 1.00 -7.86
CA TRP A 7 1.15 0.15 -8.84
C TRP A 7 0.98 -1.25 -8.26
N ASP A 8 -0.20 -1.83 -8.46
CA ASP A 8 -0.45 -3.20 -8.08
C ASP A 8 -1.43 -3.88 -9.03
N SER A 9 -1.41 -5.20 -9.09
CA SER A 9 -2.31 -5.99 -9.92
C SER A 9 -2.63 -7.34 -9.30
N HIS A 10 -3.90 -7.74 -9.40
CA HIS A 10 -4.38 -9.01 -8.91
C HIS A 10 -5.31 -9.68 -9.91
N ALA A 11 -5.16 -11.00 -10.08
CA ALA A 11 -6.09 -11.79 -10.88
C ALA A 11 -7.40 -12.01 -10.14
N PHE A 12 -8.52 -12.02 -10.88
CA PHE A 12 -9.80 -12.43 -10.35
C PHE A 12 -9.83 -13.94 -10.09
N LYS A 13 -10.38 -14.32 -8.94
CA LYS A 13 -10.52 -15.73 -8.52
C LYS A 13 -11.96 -15.97 -8.06
N PRO A 14 -12.68 -16.92 -8.66
CA PRO A 14 -14.04 -17.29 -8.25
C PRO A 14 -14.10 -17.72 -6.78
N GLY A 15 -15.19 -17.34 -6.10
CA GLY A 15 -15.44 -17.74 -4.70
C GLY A 15 -14.63 -17.01 -3.65
N VAL A 16 -13.76 -16.06 -4.04
CA VAL A 16 -13.07 -15.16 -3.12
C VAL A 16 -13.93 -13.90 -2.94
N PRO A 17 -14.10 -13.35 -1.73
CA PRO A 17 -14.76 -12.06 -1.52
C PRO A 17 -14.01 -10.93 -2.25
N LEU A 18 -14.74 -10.06 -2.94
CA LEU A 18 -14.13 -8.90 -3.61
C LEU A 18 -14.10 -7.70 -2.67
N ARG A 19 -12.89 -7.16 -2.46
CA ARG A 19 -12.65 -5.88 -1.79
C ARG A 19 -11.85 -4.96 -2.70
N ILE A 20 -12.24 -3.68 -2.75
CA ILE A 20 -11.50 -2.63 -3.44
C ILE A 20 -11.64 -1.35 -2.61
N GLY A 21 -10.53 -0.72 -2.25
CA GLY A 21 -10.50 0.50 -1.45
C GLY A 21 -11.13 0.36 -0.07
N GLY A 22 -11.04 -0.82 0.55
CA GLY A 22 -11.65 -1.14 1.83
C GLY A 22 -13.18 -1.31 1.78
N VAL A 23 -13.78 -1.38 0.58
CA VAL A 23 -15.22 -1.58 0.36
C VAL A 23 -15.45 -2.98 -0.19
N ALA A 24 -16.40 -3.71 0.41
CA ALA A 24 -16.83 -5.00 -0.10
C ALA A 24 -17.81 -4.82 -1.29
N PHE A 25 -17.65 -5.67 -2.30
CA PHE A 25 -18.48 -5.71 -3.48
C PHE A 25 -19.24 -7.05 -3.57
N ASP A 26 -20.49 -6.99 -3.99
CA ASP A 26 -21.24 -8.17 -4.38
C ASP A 26 -20.83 -8.59 -5.80
N HIS A 27 -19.90 -9.55 -5.88
CA HIS A 27 -19.34 -10.03 -7.14
C HIS A 27 -18.94 -11.50 -7.01
N PRO A 28 -19.15 -12.35 -8.04
CA PRO A 28 -18.90 -13.79 -7.97
C PRO A 28 -17.41 -14.17 -7.82
N ALA A 29 -16.50 -13.24 -8.08
CA ALA A 29 -15.07 -13.43 -7.94
C ALA A 29 -14.46 -12.24 -7.20
N GLY A 30 -13.48 -12.50 -6.34
CA GLY A 30 -12.63 -11.50 -5.70
C GLY A 30 -11.23 -11.53 -6.26
N LEU A 31 -10.34 -10.74 -5.70
CA LEU A 31 -8.95 -10.64 -6.13
C LEU A 31 -8.09 -11.64 -5.34
N ALA A 32 -7.27 -12.37 -6.07
CA ALA A 32 -6.32 -13.31 -5.48
C ALA A 32 -5.15 -12.55 -4.86
N GLY A 33 -4.78 -12.88 -3.64
CA GLY A 33 -3.67 -12.25 -2.93
C GLY A 33 -3.29 -13.02 -1.68
N HIS A 34 -2.22 -12.62 -1.02
CA HIS A 34 -1.82 -13.16 0.29
C HIS A 34 -2.67 -12.58 1.44
N SER A 35 -3.08 -11.31 1.28
CA SER A 35 -4.02 -10.61 2.15
C SER A 35 -5.45 -10.71 1.60
N ASP A 36 -6.30 -9.75 1.87
CA ASP A 36 -7.65 -9.67 1.29
C ASP A 36 -7.67 -9.25 -0.20
N GLY A 37 -6.49 -9.04 -0.82
CA GLY A 37 -6.33 -8.76 -2.24
C GLY A 37 -6.81 -7.37 -2.69
N ASP A 38 -6.93 -6.39 -1.78
CA ASP A 38 -7.35 -5.04 -2.14
C ASP A 38 -6.29 -4.28 -2.94
N VAL A 39 -6.35 -4.43 -4.25
CA VAL A 39 -5.40 -3.85 -5.21
C VAL A 39 -5.28 -2.33 -5.09
N LEU A 40 -6.37 -1.63 -4.71
CA LEU A 40 -6.33 -0.17 -4.57
C LEU A 40 -5.57 0.26 -3.33
N LEU A 41 -5.83 -0.38 -2.18
CA LEU A 41 -5.12 -0.08 -0.94
C LEU A 41 -3.64 -0.46 -1.03
N HIS A 42 -3.29 -1.55 -1.75
CA HIS A 42 -1.90 -1.92 -1.99
C HIS A 42 -1.15 -0.88 -2.82
N ALA A 43 -1.73 -0.42 -3.93
CA ALA A 43 -1.13 0.61 -4.76
C ALA A 43 -0.94 1.94 -3.99
N ILE A 44 -1.90 2.34 -3.14
CA ILE A 44 -1.77 3.53 -2.29
C ILE A 44 -0.67 3.32 -1.23
N THR A 45 -0.58 2.13 -0.64
CA THR A 45 0.46 1.77 0.34
C THR A 45 1.85 1.93 -0.27
N ASP A 46 2.08 1.38 -1.45
CA ASP A 46 3.36 1.50 -2.17
C ASP A 46 3.69 2.95 -2.53
N ALA A 47 2.67 3.72 -2.97
CA ALA A 47 2.87 5.13 -3.27
C ALA A 47 3.32 5.92 -2.03
N LEU A 48 2.75 5.65 -0.85
CA LEU A 48 3.11 6.30 0.41
C LEU A 48 4.51 5.92 0.86
N LEU A 49 4.84 4.62 0.88
CA LEU A 49 6.16 4.12 1.27
C LEU A 49 7.25 4.63 0.33
N GLY A 50 7.01 4.57 -0.99
CA GLY A 50 7.93 5.07 -2.00
C GLY A 50 8.18 6.58 -1.89
N ALA A 51 7.15 7.39 -1.54
CA ALA A 51 7.29 8.83 -1.37
C ALA A 51 8.28 9.21 -0.26
N VAL A 52 8.40 8.38 0.79
CA VAL A 52 9.34 8.59 1.90
C VAL A 52 10.59 7.71 1.82
N ALA A 53 10.79 7.00 0.69
CA ALA A 53 11.91 6.11 0.43
C ALA A 53 12.03 4.96 1.47
N ALA A 54 10.88 4.48 1.99
CA ALA A 54 10.83 3.41 2.99
C ALA A 54 10.78 1.99 2.37
N GLY A 55 10.79 1.86 1.04
CA GLY A 55 10.64 0.60 0.33
C GLY A 55 9.23 0.39 -0.19
N ASP A 56 8.73 -0.84 -0.13
CA ASP A 56 7.45 -1.27 -0.67
C ASP A 56 6.66 -2.13 0.33
N ILE A 57 5.43 -2.51 -0.04
CA ILE A 57 4.55 -3.37 0.77
C ILE A 57 5.21 -4.72 1.07
N GLY A 58 5.96 -5.29 0.14
CA GLY A 58 6.64 -6.58 0.31
C GLY A 58 7.78 -6.53 1.32
N THR A 59 8.43 -5.38 1.46
CA THR A 59 9.46 -5.12 2.48
C THR A 59 8.86 -5.14 3.89
N PHE A 60 7.69 -4.52 4.07
CA PHE A 60 7.01 -4.45 5.36
C PHE A 60 6.19 -5.70 5.68
N PHE A 61 5.56 -6.30 4.68
CA PHE A 61 4.63 -7.42 4.81
C PHE A 61 5.00 -8.54 3.85
N PRO A 62 6.13 -9.26 4.11
CA PRO A 62 6.61 -10.31 3.22
C PRO A 62 5.53 -11.37 2.96
N PRO A 63 5.25 -11.72 1.69
CA PRO A 63 4.20 -12.67 1.34
C PRO A 63 4.44 -14.10 1.87
N GLY A 64 5.67 -14.45 2.25
CA GLY A 64 6.00 -15.72 2.90
C GLY A 64 5.66 -15.78 4.39
N ASP A 65 5.26 -14.68 5.01
CA ASP A 65 4.93 -14.60 6.43
C ASP A 65 3.44 -14.88 6.67
N SER A 66 3.16 -15.99 7.35
CA SER A 66 1.79 -16.43 7.63
C SER A 66 0.95 -15.45 8.46
N ARG A 67 1.58 -14.50 9.15
CA ARG A 67 0.90 -13.45 9.91
C ARG A 67 0.05 -12.54 9.02
N TRP A 68 0.42 -12.40 7.76
CA TRP A 68 -0.25 -11.53 6.79
C TRP A 68 -1.25 -12.26 5.90
N LYS A 69 -1.39 -13.57 6.11
CA LYS A 69 -2.38 -14.35 5.37
C LYS A 69 -3.78 -13.87 5.72
N ASP A 70 -4.56 -13.54 4.70
CA ASP A 70 -5.94 -13.02 4.80
C ASP A 70 -6.06 -11.72 5.63
N ALA A 71 -4.95 -11.00 5.84
CA ALA A 71 -4.95 -9.73 6.58
C ALA A 71 -5.73 -8.65 5.82
N ASP A 72 -6.38 -7.76 6.57
CA ASP A 72 -7.06 -6.57 6.03
C ASP A 72 -6.01 -5.57 5.50
N SER A 73 -6.04 -5.24 4.21
CA SER A 73 -5.12 -4.29 3.57
C SER A 73 -5.19 -2.87 4.15
N ALA A 74 -6.26 -2.54 4.86
CA ALA A 74 -6.32 -1.30 5.64
C ALA A 74 -5.25 -1.24 6.76
N LEU A 75 -4.76 -2.38 7.22
CA LEU A 75 -3.62 -2.45 8.15
C LEU A 75 -2.34 -1.96 7.48
N PHE A 76 -2.06 -2.46 6.27
CA PHE A 76 -0.86 -2.09 5.51
C PHE A 76 -0.86 -0.60 5.20
N LEU A 77 -2.01 -0.07 4.82
CA LEU A 77 -2.19 1.35 4.56
C LEU A 77 -1.94 2.21 5.81
N ARG A 78 -2.42 1.77 6.99
CA ARG A 78 -2.17 2.48 8.26
C ARG A 78 -0.69 2.51 8.60
N THR A 79 0.02 1.40 8.43
CA THR A 79 1.47 1.34 8.66
C THR A 79 2.21 2.31 7.73
N ALA A 80 1.87 2.34 6.44
CA ALA A 80 2.46 3.29 5.50
C ALA A 80 2.17 4.75 5.89
N LEU A 81 0.97 5.05 6.39
CA LEU A 81 0.63 6.37 6.90
C LEU A 81 1.48 6.76 8.13
N GLU A 82 1.75 5.81 9.03
CA GLU A 82 2.64 6.04 10.18
C GLU A 82 4.08 6.33 9.71
N GLU A 83 4.59 5.62 8.71
CA GLU A 83 5.93 5.90 8.14
C GLU A 83 6.01 7.29 7.50
N VAL A 84 4.96 7.72 6.79
CA VAL A 84 4.86 9.09 6.25
C VAL A 84 4.92 10.13 7.37
N GLN A 85 4.19 9.91 8.47
CA GLN A 85 4.17 10.81 9.64
C GLN A 85 5.52 10.83 10.37
N HIS A 86 6.16 9.67 10.57
CA HIS A 86 7.49 9.59 11.17
C HIS A 86 8.56 10.30 10.32
N ALA A 87 8.40 10.30 9.00
CA ALA A 87 9.27 11.04 8.10
C ALA A 87 9.02 12.56 8.10
N GLY A 88 8.05 13.06 8.89
CA GLY A 88 7.70 14.48 9.00
C GLY A 88 6.82 15.01 7.88
N PHE A 89 6.07 14.11 7.19
CA PHE A 89 5.19 14.47 6.09
C PHE A 89 3.72 14.18 6.42
N ARG A 90 2.83 14.82 5.67
CA ARG A 90 1.40 14.54 5.62
C ARG A 90 0.94 14.46 4.17
N ILE A 91 -0.18 13.79 3.95
CA ILE A 91 -0.76 13.63 2.62
C ILE A 91 -1.46 14.94 2.23
N ALA A 92 -1.06 15.54 1.10
CA ALA A 92 -1.76 16.66 0.48
C ALA A 92 -2.91 16.18 -0.42
N ASN A 93 -2.64 15.16 -1.27
CA ASN A 93 -3.67 14.48 -2.06
C ASN A 93 -3.22 13.09 -2.50
N VAL A 94 -4.21 12.28 -2.88
CA VAL A 94 -4.05 10.98 -3.54
C VAL A 94 -4.88 10.98 -4.81
N ASP A 95 -4.31 10.55 -5.93
CA ASP A 95 -5.02 10.35 -7.19
C ASP A 95 -4.82 8.92 -7.67
N THR A 96 -5.92 8.25 -8.03
CA THR A 96 -5.88 6.83 -8.38
C THR A 96 -6.59 6.53 -9.69
N THR A 97 -6.16 5.46 -10.35
CA THR A 97 -6.84 4.90 -11.52
C THR A 97 -6.93 3.38 -11.37
N LEU A 98 -8.15 2.87 -11.36
CA LEU A 98 -8.45 1.45 -11.42
C LEU A 98 -8.68 1.03 -12.87
N VAL A 99 -8.10 -0.09 -13.30
CA VAL A 99 -8.36 -0.71 -14.61
C VAL A 99 -8.89 -2.11 -14.36
N LEU A 100 -10.16 -2.35 -14.71
CA LEU A 100 -10.84 -3.65 -14.55
C LEU A 100 -12.07 -3.73 -15.43
N ALA A 101 -12.43 -4.95 -15.89
CA ALA A 101 -13.62 -5.16 -16.71
C ALA A 101 -14.91 -5.07 -15.87
N ALA A 102 -14.88 -5.63 -14.67
CA ALA A 102 -16.00 -5.66 -13.71
C ALA A 102 -15.44 -5.72 -12.26
N PRO A 103 -16.23 -5.28 -11.25
CA PRO A 103 -17.51 -4.54 -11.37
C PRO A 103 -17.32 -3.11 -11.87
N LYS A 104 -18.41 -2.44 -12.28
CA LYS A 104 -18.35 -1.01 -12.63
C LYS A 104 -18.13 -0.16 -11.38
N ILE A 105 -17.07 0.64 -11.39
CA ILE A 105 -16.67 1.48 -10.26
C ILE A 105 -17.46 2.80 -10.18
N GLY A 106 -17.92 3.35 -11.32
CA GLY A 106 -18.61 4.63 -11.37
C GLY A 106 -19.74 4.78 -10.33
N PRO A 107 -20.67 3.82 -10.21
CA PRO A 107 -21.77 3.91 -9.23
C PRO A 107 -21.35 3.94 -7.77
N VAL A 108 -20.13 3.46 -7.44
CA VAL A 108 -19.61 3.36 -6.07
C VAL A 108 -18.38 4.24 -5.83
N ALA A 109 -17.98 5.04 -6.82
CA ALA A 109 -16.76 5.86 -6.74
C ALA A 109 -16.77 6.82 -5.55
N GLU A 110 -17.94 7.40 -5.20
CA GLU A 110 -18.04 8.27 -4.03
C GLU A 110 -17.80 7.51 -2.73
N LYS A 111 -18.42 6.33 -2.59
CA LYS A 111 -18.22 5.47 -1.41
C LYS A 111 -16.76 5.03 -1.27
N LEU A 112 -16.08 4.73 -2.37
CA LEU A 112 -14.65 4.42 -2.38
C LEU A 112 -13.82 5.62 -1.93
N ARG A 113 -14.12 6.81 -2.45
CA ARG A 113 -13.45 8.07 -2.10
C ARG A 113 -13.56 8.36 -0.60
N GLU A 114 -14.78 8.29 -0.06
CA GLU A 114 -15.04 8.49 1.36
C GLU A 114 -14.28 7.47 2.22
N ARG A 115 -14.31 6.19 1.83
CA ARG A 115 -13.63 5.13 2.60
C ARG A 115 -12.12 5.27 2.57
N VAL A 116 -11.52 5.54 1.42
CA VAL A 116 -10.06 5.78 1.30
C VAL A 116 -9.67 7.03 2.10
N ALA A 117 -10.45 8.10 2.01
CA ALA A 117 -10.21 9.33 2.77
C ALA A 117 -10.26 9.10 4.29
N GLU A 118 -11.23 8.31 4.76
CA GLU A 118 -11.34 7.90 6.16
C GLU A 118 -10.09 7.15 6.62
N LEU A 119 -9.67 6.14 5.86
CA LEU A 119 -8.48 5.33 6.17
C LEU A 119 -7.20 6.17 6.21
N LEU A 120 -7.06 7.12 5.30
CA LEU A 120 -5.92 8.04 5.21
C LEU A 120 -6.03 9.25 6.15
N ARG A 121 -7.17 9.45 6.81
CA ARG A 121 -7.47 10.60 7.71
C ARG A 121 -7.32 11.95 6.98
N ILE A 122 -7.77 12.03 5.73
CA ILE A 122 -7.77 13.25 4.91
C ILE A 122 -9.18 13.59 4.42
N SER A 123 -9.33 14.77 3.83
CA SER A 123 -10.61 15.16 3.22
C SER A 123 -10.93 14.27 2.01
N PRO A 124 -12.18 13.84 1.81
CA PRO A 124 -12.59 13.16 0.56
C PRO A 124 -12.28 13.98 -0.70
N ARG A 125 -12.21 15.30 -0.59
CA ARG A 125 -11.83 16.19 -1.71
C ARG A 125 -10.35 16.04 -2.12
N ALA A 126 -9.52 15.45 -1.28
CA ALA A 126 -8.12 15.18 -1.57
C ALA A 126 -7.90 13.78 -2.18
N VAL A 127 -8.97 13.00 -2.42
CA VAL A 127 -8.90 11.66 -2.99
C VAL A 127 -9.56 11.62 -4.36
N GLY A 128 -8.78 11.31 -5.40
CA GLY A 128 -9.24 11.05 -6.76
C GLY A 128 -9.44 9.56 -7.00
N ILE A 129 -10.63 9.15 -7.42
CA ILE A 129 -10.92 7.78 -7.87
C ILE A 129 -11.37 7.82 -9.32
N LYS A 130 -10.60 7.22 -10.21
CA LYS A 130 -10.92 7.07 -11.64
C LYS A 130 -10.95 5.59 -11.97
N ALA A 131 -11.77 5.22 -12.94
CA ALA A 131 -11.80 3.85 -13.44
C ALA A 131 -11.78 3.82 -14.96
N LYS A 132 -11.15 2.79 -15.50
CA LYS A 132 -11.05 2.47 -16.92
C LYS A 132 -11.40 1.01 -17.14
N THR A 133 -11.91 0.69 -18.31
CA THR A 133 -12.00 -0.69 -18.79
C THR A 133 -10.73 -1.06 -19.53
N PRO A 134 -10.38 -2.37 -19.63
CA PRO A 134 -9.17 -2.82 -20.33
C PRO A 134 -9.22 -2.61 -21.86
N GLU A 135 -10.34 -2.16 -22.42
CA GLU A 135 -10.53 -1.82 -23.84
C GLU A 135 -10.07 -2.94 -24.82
N GLY A 136 -10.33 -4.20 -24.46
CA GLY A 136 -9.98 -5.36 -25.32
C GLY A 136 -8.52 -5.79 -25.28
N LEU A 137 -7.75 -5.36 -24.27
CA LEU A 137 -6.35 -5.77 -24.08
C LEU A 137 -6.19 -7.17 -23.45
N ASN A 138 -7.22 -8.02 -23.46
CA ASN A 138 -7.24 -9.37 -22.85
C ASN A 138 -6.85 -9.38 -21.37
N GLN A 139 -7.28 -8.38 -20.61
CA GLN A 139 -7.04 -8.25 -19.17
C GLN A 139 -8.36 -8.30 -18.38
N ASP A 140 -9.36 -9.01 -18.88
CA ASP A 140 -10.69 -9.06 -18.28
C ASP A 140 -10.72 -9.83 -16.94
N ASP A 141 -9.71 -10.64 -16.69
CA ASP A 141 -9.49 -11.45 -15.49
C ASP A 141 -8.54 -10.82 -14.47
N VAL A 142 -8.14 -9.56 -14.69
CA VAL A 142 -7.19 -8.84 -13.83
C VAL A 142 -7.77 -7.49 -13.42
N ALA A 143 -7.54 -7.10 -12.18
CA ALA A 143 -7.69 -5.71 -11.73
C ALA A 143 -6.30 -5.09 -11.52
N VAL A 144 -6.13 -3.87 -12.02
CA VAL A 144 -4.91 -3.09 -11.89
C VAL A 144 -5.24 -1.77 -11.19
N ALA A 145 -4.39 -1.33 -10.28
CA ALA A 145 -4.48 -0.03 -9.64
C ALA A 145 -3.18 0.76 -9.81
N HIS A 146 -3.32 2.03 -10.12
CA HIS A 146 -2.26 3.03 -10.06
C HIS A 146 -2.63 4.06 -9.02
N ALA A 147 -1.66 4.48 -8.22
CA ALA A 147 -1.81 5.54 -7.24
C ALA A 147 -0.65 6.52 -7.34
N VAL A 148 -0.96 7.80 -7.25
CA VAL A 148 0.01 8.87 -7.08
C VAL A 148 -0.34 9.61 -5.81
N VAL A 149 0.64 9.84 -4.93
CA VAL A 149 0.48 10.62 -3.72
C VAL A 149 1.36 11.86 -3.76
N LEU A 150 0.83 12.96 -3.29
CA LEU A 150 1.60 14.17 -3.00
C LEU A 150 1.66 14.34 -1.49
N LEU A 151 2.87 14.45 -0.97
CA LEU A 151 3.15 14.73 0.43
C LEU A 151 3.70 16.14 0.61
N GLU A 152 3.34 16.77 1.72
CA GLU A 152 3.91 18.05 2.16
C GLU A 152 4.47 17.90 3.58
N SER A 153 5.52 18.67 3.91
CA SER A 153 6.10 18.69 5.26
C SER A 153 5.15 19.35 6.25
N PHE A 154 5.18 18.91 7.51
CA PHE A 154 4.34 19.50 8.56
C PHE A 154 4.62 21.01 8.76
N ASP A 155 5.88 21.45 8.64
CA ASP A 155 6.33 22.76 9.08
C ASP A 155 6.67 23.72 7.94
N GLY A 156 6.45 23.36 6.67
CA GLY A 156 6.88 24.20 5.53
C GLY A 156 8.39 24.47 5.48
N GLN A 157 9.16 23.96 6.43
CA GLN A 157 10.61 24.00 6.47
C GLN A 157 11.15 22.73 5.82
N GLU A 158 11.72 22.86 4.64
CA GLU A 158 12.67 21.87 4.14
C GLU A 158 13.80 21.76 5.17
N SER A 159 13.81 20.70 5.94
CA SER A 159 14.95 20.44 6.82
C SER A 159 16.15 20.18 5.91
N ALA A 160 17.00 21.20 5.77
CA ALA A 160 18.28 21.10 5.08
C ALA A 160 19.18 19.97 5.64
N ALA A 161 18.85 19.44 6.81
CA ALA A 161 19.49 18.29 7.44
C ALA A 161 19.25 16.95 6.70
N GLN A 162 18.18 16.82 5.89
CA GLN A 162 17.92 15.58 5.15
C GLN A 162 18.65 15.49 3.80
N LEU A 163 19.14 16.61 3.26
CA LEU A 163 19.96 16.62 2.04
C LEU A 163 21.43 16.31 2.27
N THR A 164 21.90 16.35 3.52
CA THR A 164 23.30 16.06 3.89
C THR A 164 23.52 14.72 4.57
N ALA A 165 22.46 13.96 4.84
CA ALA A 165 22.59 12.57 5.29
C ALA A 165 22.85 11.65 4.08
N THR A 166 23.97 11.93 3.37
CA THR A 166 24.57 10.94 2.49
C THR A 166 25.25 9.90 3.35
N ALA A 167 24.66 8.70 3.30
CA ALA A 167 25.33 7.42 3.49
C ALA A 167 25.87 7.08 4.88
N GLU A 168 25.05 6.31 5.57
CA GLU A 168 25.51 5.06 6.20
C GLU A 168 24.37 4.02 5.98
N PRO A 169 24.48 3.12 5.02
CA PRO A 169 23.37 2.23 4.62
C PRO A 169 23.00 1.15 5.67
N HIS A 170 23.77 0.99 6.73
CA HIS A 170 23.54 -0.05 7.74
C HIS A 170 22.71 0.39 8.96
N ALA A 171 22.56 1.68 9.23
CA ALA A 171 21.81 2.17 10.39
C ALA A 171 20.29 2.26 10.10
N GLU A 172 19.90 2.51 8.85
CA GLU A 172 18.49 2.64 8.46
C GLU A 172 17.73 1.29 8.36
N GLU A 173 18.42 0.22 7.94
CA GLU A 173 17.83 -1.13 7.93
C GLU A 173 17.45 -1.62 9.33
N SER A 174 18.28 -1.32 10.33
CA SER A 174 17.98 -1.65 11.73
C SER A 174 16.75 -0.89 12.25
N THR A 175 16.56 0.36 11.85
CA THR A 175 15.48 1.22 12.35
C THR A 175 14.11 0.84 11.75
N ALA A 176 14.04 0.49 10.47
CA ALA A 176 12.81 0.03 9.82
C ALA A 176 12.36 -1.32 10.40
N GLN A 177 13.29 -2.25 10.57
CA GLN A 177 13.02 -3.56 11.17
C GLN A 177 12.55 -3.45 12.63
N THR A 178 13.16 -2.59 13.42
CA THR A 178 12.77 -2.36 14.83
C THR A 178 11.37 -1.75 14.93
N ARG A 179 11.03 -0.79 14.05
CA ARG A 179 9.68 -0.22 13.96
C ARG A 179 8.63 -1.24 13.53
N MET A 180 9.00 -2.11 12.58
CA MET A 180 8.15 -3.20 12.13
C MET A 180 7.84 -4.18 13.27
N ASP A 181 8.84 -4.56 14.05
CA ASP A 181 8.67 -5.45 15.19
C ASP A 181 7.76 -4.81 16.27
N ASP A 182 7.83 -3.49 16.45
CA ASP A 182 6.93 -2.75 17.34
C ASP A 182 5.49 -2.69 16.84
N VAL A 183 5.28 -2.51 15.53
CA VAL A 183 3.94 -2.55 14.91
C VAL A 183 3.34 -3.95 15.05
N VAL A 184 4.13 -4.99 14.77
CA VAL A 184 3.72 -6.38 14.94
C VAL A 184 3.36 -6.68 16.39
N ARG A 185 4.17 -6.25 17.36
CA ARG A 185 3.92 -6.44 18.79
C ARG A 185 2.63 -5.75 19.25
N LYS A 186 2.34 -4.55 18.75
CA LYS A 186 1.08 -3.82 19.04
C LYS A 186 -0.16 -4.48 18.46
N LEU A 187 -0.04 -5.20 17.34
CA LEU A 187 -1.17 -5.75 16.60
C LEU A 187 -1.48 -7.21 16.92
N VAL A 188 -0.46 -8.01 17.23
CA VAL A 188 -0.58 -9.47 17.42
C VAL A 188 -0.50 -9.86 18.90
N GLY A 189 -0.09 -8.94 19.78
CA GLY A 189 0.19 -9.24 21.19
C GLY A 189 1.51 -10.02 21.37
N ASP A 190 2.00 -10.10 22.60
CA ASP A 190 3.28 -10.73 23.00
C ASP A 190 3.31 -12.26 22.86
N SER A 191 2.75 -12.86 21.81
CA SER A 191 2.85 -14.28 21.56
C SER A 191 4.05 -14.58 20.66
N ASP A 192 5.13 -15.03 21.30
CA ASP A 192 6.30 -15.77 20.81
C ASP A 192 6.60 -15.71 19.28
N ALA A 193 7.01 -14.56 18.78
CA ALA A 193 7.59 -14.42 17.44
C ALA A 193 9.13 -14.40 17.58
N GLY A 194 9.76 -15.55 17.40
CA GLY A 194 11.22 -15.63 17.28
C GLY A 194 11.74 -14.79 16.10
N PRO A 195 13.03 -14.42 16.07
CA PRO A 195 13.59 -13.51 15.08
C PRO A 195 13.43 -14.09 13.66
N VAL A 196 12.81 -13.29 12.76
CA VAL A 196 12.67 -13.61 11.34
C VAL A 196 14.05 -13.60 10.68
N ARG A 197 14.52 -14.75 10.20
CA ARG A 197 15.75 -14.84 9.40
C ARG A 197 15.44 -14.41 7.96
N LYS A 198 16.16 -13.40 7.46
CA LYS A 198 16.11 -12.99 6.04
C LYS A 198 16.46 -14.19 5.15
N PRO A 199 15.72 -14.46 4.05
CA PRO A 199 16.23 -15.31 2.98
C PRO A 199 17.43 -14.62 2.32
N ALA A 200 18.55 -15.35 2.14
CA ALA A 200 19.71 -14.86 1.40
C ALA A 200 19.29 -14.65 -0.07
N PHE A 201 19.52 -13.44 -0.58
CA PHE A 201 19.35 -13.13 -1.99
C PHE A 201 20.42 -13.91 -2.77
N ASN A 202 20.01 -14.85 -3.59
CA ASN A 202 20.91 -15.56 -4.50
C ASN A 202 20.96 -14.79 -5.82
N THR A 203 22.12 -14.23 -6.17
CA THR A 203 22.34 -13.41 -7.35
C THR A 203 22.49 -14.23 -8.65
N ASP A 204 22.30 -15.54 -8.61
CA ASP A 204 22.59 -16.43 -9.73
C ASP A 204 21.39 -16.71 -10.67
N ASP A 205 20.22 -16.10 -10.42
CA ASP A 205 18.99 -16.34 -11.23
C ASP A 205 18.70 -15.24 -12.27
N ILE A 206 19.70 -14.43 -12.65
CA ILE A 206 19.56 -13.45 -13.75
C ILE A 206 20.54 -13.82 -14.87
N THR A 207 20.18 -14.79 -15.68
CA THR A 207 20.68 -14.96 -17.06
C THR A 207 19.54 -15.37 -18.00
#